data_a7a9253d7340abe7fff804e824661a90
#
_entry.id   a7a9253d7340abe7fff804e824661a90
#
_cell.length_a   1.000
_cell.length_b   1.000
_cell.length_c   1.000
_cell.angle_alpha   90.00
_cell.angle_beta   90.00
_cell.angle_gamma   90.00
#
_symmetry.space_group_name_H-M   'P 1'
#
loop_
_entity.id
_entity.type
_entity.pdbx_description
1 polymer ?
#
loop_
_entity_poly.entity_id
_entity_poly.type
_entity_poly.pdbx_seq_one_letter_code
_entity_poly.pdbx_strand_id
1 'polypeptide(L)'
;MKTVLLIDDNQDYLDSVRCILEREGLEVLESDCPDSAFRLLRSIEPPDLIMCDLHMPFIRGPKAEEFKTSFEVGVKTAHELSWVYPETPVVALTALMDSDLAKVRSFLQPIPAFTKPYQTGELLDLVRTYLSTKEWGGVQ
;
A
#
# COMPACT_ATOMS: atom_id res chain seq x y z
N MET A 1 18.41 -1.28 -5.96
CA MET A 1 17.37 -2.02 -5.22
C MET A 1 16.07 -1.25 -5.26
N LYS A 2 15.00 -1.91 -5.64
CA LYS A 2 13.68 -1.28 -5.64
C LYS A 2 13.12 -1.21 -4.23
N THR A 3 12.38 -0.16 -3.95
CA THR A 3 11.82 0.12 -2.63
C THR A 3 10.29 0.12 -2.68
N VAL A 4 9.67 -0.59 -1.74
CA VAL A 4 8.21 -0.63 -1.59
C VAL A 4 7.85 -0.08 -0.22
N LEU A 5 6.90 0.85 -0.20
CA LEU A 5 6.35 1.36 1.06
C LEU A 5 4.99 0.69 1.31
N LEU A 6 4.85 0.09 2.48
CA LEU A 6 3.61 -0.53 2.93
C LEU A 6 2.98 0.35 3.99
N ILE A 7 1.71 0.72 3.78
CA ILE A 7 0.96 1.52 4.76
C ILE A 7 -0.23 0.69 5.20
N ASP A 8 -0.20 0.20 6.44
CA ASP A 8 -1.21 -0.70 6.97
C ASP A 8 -1.07 -0.73 8.50
N ASP A 9 -2.19 -0.72 9.21
CA ASP A 9 -2.14 -0.74 10.68
C ASP A 9 -2.09 -2.16 11.26
N ASN A 10 -2.12 -3.19 10.42
CA ASN A 10 -2.03 -4.58 10.85
C ASN A 10 -0.58 -5.05 10.79
N GLN A 11 0.09 -5.08 11.95
CA GLN A 11 1.51 -5.42 12.00
C GLN A 11 1.80 -6.84 11.55
N ASP A 12 0.92 -7.79 11.84
CA ASP A 12 1.12 -9.17 11.40
C ASP A 12 1.13 -9.27 9.88
N TYR A 13 0.23 -8.53 9.23
CA TYR A 13 0.21 -8.49 7.77
C TYR A 13 1.48 -7.86 7.22
N LEU A 14 1.91 -6.73 7.81
CA LEU A 14 3.14 -6.05 7.39
C LEU A 14 4.35 -6.98 7.51
N ASP A 15 4.45 -7.69 8.62
CA ASP A 15 5.58 -8.60 8.84
C ASP A 15 5.62 -9.71 7.79
N SER A 16 4.46 -10.28 7.46
CA SER A 16 4.36 -11.33 6.45
C SER A 16 4.76 -10.83 5.07
N VAL A 17 4.23 -9.67 4.69
CA VAL A 17 4.52 -9.09 3.37
C VAL A 17 5.99 -8.70 3.27
N ARG A 18 6.52 -8.08 4.31
CA ARG A 18 7.94 -7.70 4.32
C ARG A 18 8.83 -8.92 4.11
N CYS A 19 8.56 -9.99 4.84
CA CYS A 19 9.37 -11.20 4.74
C CYS A 19 9.42 -11.72 3.32
N ILE A 20 8.27 -11.76 2.65
CA ILE A 20 8.19 -12.25 1.28
C ILE A 20 8.93 -11.32 0.31
N LEU A 21 8.71 -10.01 0.43
CA LEU A 21 9.30 -9.07 -0.52
C LEU A 21 10.81 -8.93 -0.32
N GLU A 22 11.28 -8.98 0.93
CA GLU A 22 12.72 -8.91 1.18
C GLU A 22 13.46 -10.11 0.61
N ARG A 23 12.84 -11.28 0.61
CA ARG A 23 13.41 -12.47 -0.03
C ARG A 23 13.59 -12.30 -1.53
N GLU A 24 12.78 -11.43 -2.13
CA GLU A 24 12.86 -11.13 -3.56
C GLU A 24 13.86 -10.00 -3.87
N GLY A 25 14.58 -9.53 -2.88
CA GLY A 25 15.60 -8.51 -3.07
C GLY A 25 15.06 -7.08 -3.03
N LEU A 26 13.86 -6.89 -2.52
CA LEU A 26 13.27 -5.56 -2.41
C LEU A 26 13.56 -4.95 -1.04
N GLU A 27 13.70 -3.62 -1.01
CA GLU A 27 13.73 -2.89 0.24
C GLU A 27 12.31 -2.57 0.64
N VAL A 28 11.94 -2.85 1.88
CA VAL A 28 10.56 -2.64 2.35
C VAL A 28 10.57 -1.63 3.49
N LEU A 29 9.76 -0.57 3.32
CA LEU A 29 9.53 0.42 4.35
C LEU A 29 8.10 0.26 4.84
N GLU A 30 7.85 0.53 6.11
CA GLU A 30 6.53 0.37 6.72
C GLU A 30 6.06 1.63 7.38
N SER A 31 4.75 1.83 7.36
CA SER A 31 4.10 2.85 8.15
C SER A 31 2.74 2.31 8.58
N ASP A 32 2.30 2.64 9.79
CA ASP A 32 1.06 2.12 10.33
C ASP A 32 -0.12 3.10 10.22
N CYS A 33 0.10 4.26 9.65
CA CYS A 33 -0.96 5.24 9.41
C CYS A 33 -0.50 6.29 8.40
N PRO A 34 -1.43 7.01 7.77
CA PRO A 34 -1.07 8.03 6.77
C PRO A 34 -0.14 9.13 7.31
N ASP A 35 -0.38 9.63 8.51
CA ASP A 35 0.45 10.69 9.09
C ASP A 35 1.92 10.26 9.15
N SER A 36 2.16 9.06 9.66
CA SER A 36 3.50 8.48 9.74
C SER A 36 4.10 8.28 8.35
N ALA A 37 3.29 7.83 7.38
CA ALA A 37 3.74 7.62 6.02
C ALA A 37 4.20 8.92 5.37
N PHE A 38 3.41 9.98 5.50
CA PHE A 38 3.79 11.29 4.92
C PHE A 38 5.04 11.84 5.55
N ARG A 39 5.22 11.66 6.87
CA ARG A 39 6.45 12.10 7.53
C ARG A 39 7.67 11.33 7.02
N LEU A 40 7.52 10.03 6.86
CA LEU A 40 8.60 9.20 6.31
C LEU A 40 8.96 9.64 4.89
N LEU A 41 7.95 9.83 4.05
CA LEU A 41 8.16 10.19 2.65
C LEU A 41 8.89 11.53 2.49
N ARG A 42 8.72 12.45 3.42
CA ARG A 42 9.42 13.73 3.35
C ARG A 42 10.93 13.62 3.61
N SER A 43 11.36 12.53 4.20
CA SER A 43 12.77 12.34 4.58
C SER A 43 13.53 11.35 3.68
N ILE A 44 12.88 10.80 2.66
CA ILE A 44 13.48 9.79 1.77
C ILE A 44 13.19 10.15 0.32
N GLU A 45 13.88 9.48 -0.59
CA GLU A 45 13.54 9.56 -2.00
C GLU A 45 12.25 8.77 -2.22
N PRO A 46 11.42 9.16 -3.20
CA PRO A 46 10.17 8.45 -3.45
C PRO A 46 10.40 6.96 -3.67
N PRO A 47 9.59 6.12 -3.04
CA PRO A 47 9.70 4.67 -3.29
C PRO A 47 9.25 4.31 -4.70
N ASP A 48 9.51 3.08 -5.10
CA ASP A 48 9.14 2.59 -6.42
C ASP A 48 7.70 2.11 -6.49
N LEU A 49 7.09 1.82 -5.34
CA LEU A 49 5.71 1.39 -5.25
C LEU A 49 5.19 1.70 -3.85
N ILE A 50 3.96 2.18 -3.76
CA ILE A 50 3.26 2.37 -2.48
C ILE A 50 2.02 1.48 -2.46
N MET A 51 1.91 0.65 -1.43
CA MET A 51 0.74 -0.20 -1.21
C MET A 51 0.04 0.30 0.05
N CYS A 52 -1.17 0.81 -0.11
CA CYS A 52 -1.89 1.53 0.94
C CYS A 52 -3.17 0.80 1.33
N ASP A 53 -3.28 0.41 2.61
CA ASP A 53 -4.51 -0.13 3.16
C ASP A 53 -5.56 0.98 3.22
N LEU A 54 -6.81 0.64 2.96
CA LEU A 54 -7.90 1.61 2.98
C LEU A 54 -8.54 1.76 4.36
N HIS A 55 -8.42 0.75 5.21
CA HIS A 55 -9.13 0.72 6.49
C HIS A 55 -8.19 0.94 7.67
N MET A 56 -7.79 2.20 7.86
CA MET A 56 -6.90 2.56 8.95
C MET A 56 -7.20 3.99 9.40
N PRO A 57 -6.91 4.35 10.66
CA PRO A 57 -7.06 5.73 11.10
C PRO A 57 -5.97 6.61 10.50
N PHE A 58 -6.24 7.91 10.37
CA PHE A 58 -5.25 8.85 9.83
C PHE A 58 -4.02 8.92 10.73
N ILE A 59 -4.22 8.95 12.05
CA ILE A 59 -3.15 8.93 13.04
C ILE A 59 -3.47 7.88 14.10
N ARG A 60 -2.44 7.39 14.77
CA ARG A 60 -2.62 6.49 15.90
C ARG A 60 -3.01 7.29 17.13
N GLY A 61 -3.89 6.73 17.98
CA GLY A 61 -4.30 7.39 19.20
C GLY A 61 -5.63 6.87 19.73
N PRO A 62 -6.16 7.52 20.79
CA PRO A 62 -7.38 7.02 21.45
C PRO A 62 -8.60 6.90 20.55
N LYS A 63 -8.69 7.71 19.50
CA LYS A 63 -9.83 7.69 18.59
C LYS A 63 -9.60 6.87 17.32
N ALA A 64 -8.51 6.14 17.26
CA ALA A 64 -8.16 5.36 16.07
C ALA A 64 -9.26 4.39 15.66
N GLU A 65 -9.93 3.76 16.63
CA GLU A 65 -10.97 2.77 16.35
C GLU A 65 -12.15 3.33 15.56
N GLU A 66 -12.41 4.63 15.68
CA GLU A 66 -13.54 5.27 14.98
C GLU A 66 -13.40 5.20 13.47
N PHE A 67 -12.17 5.01 12.95
CA PHE A 67 -11.91 5.02 11.52
C PHE A 67 -11.76 3.64 10.90
N LYS A 68 -11.72 2.58 11.72
CA LYS A 68 -11.42 1.23 11.22
C LYS A 68 -12.48 0.65 10.29
N THR A 69 -13.74 1.09 10.43
CA THR A 69 -14.81 0.58 9.59
C THR A 69 -15.05 1.42 8.34
N SER A 70 -14.35 2.55 8.22
CA SER A 70 -14.52 3.47 7.11
C SER A 70 -13.32 3.37 6.16
N PHE A 71 -13.58 3.46 4.86
CA PHE A 71 -12.52 3.54 3.87
C PHE A 71 -12.22 4.97 3.44
N GLU A 72 -12.91 5.97 4.01
CA GLU A 72 -12.75 7.35 3.57
C GLU A 72 -11.34 7.88 3.75
N VAL A 73 -10.72 7.62 4.91
CA VAL A 73 -9.37 8.07 5.17
C VAL A 73 -8.39 7.45 4.18
N GLY A 74 -8.55 6.14 3.92
CA GLY A 74 -7.68 5.45 2.98
C GLY A 74 -7.82 5.94 1.56
N VAL A 75 -9.05 6.21 1.12
CA VAL A 75 -9.30 6.75 -0.22
C VAL A 75 -8.64 8.12 -0.37
N LYS A 76 -8.85 9.02 0.60
CA LYS A 76 -8.20 10.34 0.56
C LYS A 76 -6.69 10.23 0.56
N THR A 77 -6.16 9.34 1.40
CA THR A 77 -4.71 9.13 1.48
C THR A 77 -4.15 8.65 0.15
N ALA A 78 -4.80 7.67 -0.47
CA ALA A 78 -4.33 7.14 -1.75
C ALA A 78 -4.32 8.22 -2.83
N HIS A 79 -5.38 9.03 -2.90
CA HIS A 79 -5.43 10.14 -3.86
C HIS A 79 -4.34 11.18 -3.58
N GLU A 80 -4.12 11.52 -2.33
CA GLU A 80 -3.08 12.50 -1.98
C GLU A 80 -1.69 11.96 -2.32
N LEU A 81 -1.41 10.70 -2.03
CA LEU A 81 -0.13 10.08 -2.38
C LEU A 81 0.10 10.11 -3.89
N SER A 82 -0.93 9.76 -4.65
CA SER A 82 -0.84 9.76 -6.11
C SER A 82 -0.62 11.17 -6.67
N TRP A 83 -1.22 12.15 -6.04
CA TRP A 83 -1.08 13.55 -6.44
C TRP A 83 0.31 14.09 -6.13
N VAL A 84 0.82 13.83 -4.91
CA VAL A 84 2.11 14.36 -4.46
C VAL A 84 3.28 13.62 -5.10
N TYR A 85 3.11 12.32 -5.37
CA TYR A 85 4.16 11.47 -5.94
C TYR A 85 3.70 10.86 -7.26
N PRO A 86 3.51 11.69 -8.30
CA PRO A 86 2.90 11.21 -9.56
C PRO A 86 3.71 10.16 -10.31
N GLU A 87 5.00 10.06 -10.02
CA GLU A 87 5.86 9.06 -10.67
C GLU A 87 5.88 7.72 -9.93
N THR A 88 5.27 7.66 -8.74
CA THR A 88 5.24 6.43 -7.95
C THR A 88 3.87 5.77 -8.08
N PRO A 89 3.79 4.51 -8.54
CA PRO A 89 2.52 3.79 -8.53
C PRO A 89 1.97 3.66 -7.12
N VAL A 90 0.69 3.94 -6.95
CA VAL A 90 -0.02 3.76 -5.68
C VAL A 90 -1.10 2.71 -5.91
N VAL A 91 -1.09 1.67 -5.08
CA VAL A 91 -2.07 0.58 -5.14
C VAL A 91 -2.81 0.54 -3.80
N ALA A 92 -4.13 0.53 -3.85
CA ALA A 92 -4.95 0.44 -2.65
C ALA A 92 -5.30 -1.01 -2.36
N LEU A 93 -5.22 -1.39 -1.09
CA LEU A 93 -5.55 -2.73 -0.64
C LEU A 93 -6.69 -2.68 0.36
N THR A 94 -7.60 -3.66 0.27
CA THR A 94 -8.77 -3.70 1.14
C THR A 94 -9.13 -5.14 1.47
N ALA A 95 -9.78 -5.36 2.61
CA ALA A 95 -10.34 -6.67 2.94
C ALA A 95 -11.71 -6.88 2.28
N LEU A 96 -12.27 -5.85 1.66
CA LEU A 96 -13.58 -5.94 1.00
C LEU A 96 -13.49 -6.76 -0.28
N MET A 97 -14.62 -7.38 -0.65
CA MET A 97 -14.70 -8.25 -1.83
C MET A 97 -15.99 -7.94 -2.59
N ASP A 98 -16.06 -8.44 -3.82
CA ASP A 98 -17.29 -8.41 -4.65
C ASP A 98 -17.86 -7.00 -4.85
N SER A 99 -19.14 -6.79 -4.53
CA SER A 99 -19.82 -5.52 -4.76
C SER A 99 -19.23 -4.38 -3.92
N ASP A 100 -18.75 -4.68 -2.71
CA ASP A 100 -18.12 -3.67 -1.86
C ASP A 100 -16.81 -3.20 -2.46
N LEU A 101 -16.03 -4.13 -3.02
CA LEU A 101 -14.80 -3.78 -3.70
C LEU A 101 -15.08 -2.93 -4.94
N ALA A 102 -16.11 -3.26 -5.70
CA ALA A 102 -16.50 -2.49 -6.89
C ALA A 102 -16.87 -1.05 -6.51
N LYS A 103 -17.59 -0.89 -5.39
CA LYS A 103 -17.96 0.43 -4.89
C LYS A 103 -16.73 1.26 -4.53
N VAL A 104 -15.80 0.65 -3.81
CA VAL A 104 -14.55 1.32 -3.42
C VAL A 104 -13.75 1.72 -4.64
N ARG A 105 -13.68 0.85 -5.63
CA ARG A 105 -12.96 1.14 -6.88
C ARG A 105 -13.50 2.38 -7.57
N SER A 106 -14.81 2.61 -7.49
CA SER A 106 -15.41 3.78 -8.13
C SER A 106 -14.93 5.10 -7.50
N PHE A 107 -14.59 5.09 -6.21
CA PHE A 107 -14.06 6.28 -5.53
C PHE A 107 -12.57 6.47 -5.73
N LEU A 108 -11.86 5.42 -6.14
CA LEU A 108 -10.40 5.45 -6.24
C LEU A 108 -9.87 5.72 -7.63
N GLN A 109 -10.69 5.58 -8.67
CA GLN A 109 -10.19 5.75 -10.03
C GLN A 109 -9.39 7.03 -10.18
N PRO A 110 -8.24 7.01 -10.86
CA PRO A 110 -7.67 5.87 -11.60
C PRO A 110 -6.73 4.97 -10.77
N ILE A 111 -6.75 5.07 -9.46
CA ILE A 111 -5.88 4.27 -8.58
C ILE A 111 -6.41 2.83 -8.54
N PRO A 112 -5.58 1.82 -8.83
CA PRO A 112 -6.03 0.44 -8.76
C PRO A 112 -6.25 -0.01 -7.32
N ALA A 113 -7.29 -0.80 -7.10
CA ALA A 113 -7.63 -1.34 -5.79
C ALA A 113 -7.86 -2.84 -5.88
N PHE A 114 -7.32 -3.56 -4.92
CA PHE A 114 -7.38 -5.02 -4.88
C PHE A 114 -7.71 -5.50 -3.48
N THR A 115 -8.28 -6.70 -3.39
CA THR A 115 -8.40 -7.40 -2.12
C THR A 115 -6.98 -7.74 -1.65
N LYS A 116 -6.73 -7.60 -0.35
CA LYS A 116 -5.42 -7.88 0.23
C LYS A 116 -4.94 -9.27 -0.17
N PRO A 117 -3.75 -9.39 -0.78
CA PRO A 117 -3.19 -10.69 -1.10
C PRO A 117 -2.59 -11.34 0.15
N TYR A 118 -3.08 -12.52 0.50
CA TYR A 118 -2.57 -13.28 1.63
C TYR A 118 -1.69 -14.45 1.20
N GLN A 119 -1.71 -14.78 -0.09
CA GLN A 119 -0.87 -15.84 -0.63
C GLN A 119 0.33 -15.24 -1.33
N THR A 120 1.47 -15.91 -1.18
CA THR A 120 2.74 -15.44 -1.73
C THR A 120 2.66 -15.18 -3.23
N GLY A 121 2.07 -16.10 -3.99
CA GLY A 121 1.97 -15.96 -5.45
C GLY A 121 1.17 -14.74 -5.86
N GLU A 122 0.04 -14.51 -5.20
CA GLU A 122 -0.81 -13.35 -5.49
C GLU A 122 -0.08 -12.04 -5.18
N LEU A 123 0.62 -12.00 -4.05
CA LEU A 123 1.37 -10.82 -3.65
C LEU A 123 2.47 -10.50 -4.65
N LEU A 124 3.24 -11.50 -5.05
CA LEU A 124 4.34 -11.30 -5.99
C LEU A 124 3.84 -10.88 -7.36
N ASP A 125 2.73 -11.45 -7.83
CA ASP A 125 2.14 -11.04 -9.11
C ASP A 125 1.71 -9.58 -9.07
N LEU A 126 1.09 -9.15 -7.97
CA LEU A 126 0.66 -7.77 -7.80
C LEU A 126 1.87 -6.83 -7.83
N VAL A 127 2.88 -7.13 -7.06
CA VAL A 127 4.08 -6.29 -6.96
C VAL A 127 4.79 -6.23 -8.32
N ARG A 128 4.94 -7.36 -9.00
CA ARG A 128 5.57 -7.39 -10.33
C ARG A 128 4.83 -6.57 -11.37
N THR A 129 3.50 -6.54 -11.26
CA THR A 129 2.68 -5.77 -12.19
C THR A 129 3.03 -4.27 -12.13
N TYR A 130 3.35 -3.75 -10.97
CA TYR A 130 3.57 -2.32 -10.77
C TYR A 130 5.04 -1.93 -10.63
N LEU A 131 5.95 -2.89 -10.55
CA LEU A 131 7.39 -2.61 -10.60
C LEU A 131 7.92 -3.01 -11.98
N SER A 132 8.92 -2.27 -12.46
CA SER A 132 9.56 -2.63 -13.72
C SER A 132 10.37 -3.90 -13.54
N THR A 133 10.05 -4.95 -14.30
CA THR A 133 10.77 -6.20 -14.23
C THR A 133 12.24 -6.08 -14.66
N LYS A 134 12.54 -5.12 -15.52
CA LYS A 134 13.91 -4.88 -15.97
C LYS A 134 14.83 -4.49 -14.82
N GLU A 135 14.28 -3.83 -13.83
CA GLU A 135 15.06 -3.27 -12.74
C GLU A 135 14.93 -4.09 -11.46
N TRP A 136 14.12 -5.13 -11.51
CA TRP A 136 13.87 -5.95 -10.33
C TRP A 136 14.76 -7.18 -10.34
N GLY A 137 15.76 -7.14 -9.44
CA GLY A 137 16.46 -8.33 -9.00
C GLY A 137 16.87 -9.37 -10.03
N GLY A 138 17.36 -9.03 -11.17
CA GLY A 138 17.89 -10.02 -12.09
C GLY A 138 16.87 -10.97 -12.70
N VAL A 139 15.62 -10.67 -12.61
CA VAL A 139 14.57 -11.44 -13.29
C VAL A 139 14.64 -11.05 -14.75
N GLN A 140 15.14 -11.94 -15.54
CA GLN A 140 15.34 -11.66 -16.96
C GLN A 140 14.88 -12.81 -17.81
#